data_465c330de57ba69cad3e17d9a253e7b7
#
_entry.id   465c330de57ba69cad3e17d9a253e7b7
#
_cell.length_a   1.000
_cell.length_b   1.000
_cell.length_c   1.000
_cell.angle_alpha   90.00
_cell.angle_beta   90.00
_cell.angle_gamma   90.00
#
_symmetry.space_group_name_H-M   'P 1'
#
loop_
_entity.id
_entity.type
_entity.pdbx_description
1 polymer ?
#
loop_
_entity_poly.entity_id
_entity_poly.type
_entity_poly.pdbx_seq_one_letter_code
_entity_poly.pdbx_strand_id
1 'polypeptide(L)'
;MQTMPNITMVTDANFDSVVAASDKPVLLAIGAQWCPDCRRLQPLFMQFAKDYEDKLVFASCDFDNNPGIKEKFDVRHIPVFVVLKQGNVVSSLIEPKSIAPFKEFVEQAVA
;
A
#
# COMPACT_ATOMS: atom_id res chain seq x y z
N MET A 1 -3.85 15.84 9.48
CA MET A 1 -3.50 14.60 8.79
C MET A 1 -2.75 13.70 9.74
N GLN A 2 -3.20 12.48 9.89
CA GLN A 2 -2.54 11.55 10.82
C GLN A 2 -1.25 11.03 10.23
N THR A 3 -0.18 11.16 11.00
CA THR A 3 1.10 10.57 10.66
C THR A 3 1.10 9.13 11.16
N MET A 4 1.28 8.17 10.26
CA MET A 4 1.38 6.77 10.62
C MET A 4 2.86 6.39 10.72
N PRO A 5 3.33 5.93 11.90
CA PRO A 5 4.72 5.51 12.04
C PRO A 5 5.06 4.38 11.08
N ASN A 6 6.25 4.43 10.50
CA ASN A 6 6.76 3.42 9.58
C ASN A 6 5.98 3.29 8.26
N ILE A 7 5.09 4.24 7.98
CA ILE A 7 4.30 4.25 6.74
C ILE A 7 4.55 5.56 6.03
N THR A 8 4.99 5.47 4.77
CA THR A 8 5.23 6.64 3.93
C THR A 8 3.94 7.03 3.23
N MET A 9 3.55 8.30 3.36
CA MET A 9 2.38 8.81 2.64
C MET A 9 2.77 9.13 1.21
N VAL A 10 2.07 8.52 0.26
CA VAL A 10 2.33 8.67 -1.17
C VAL A 10 1.21 9.46 -1.82
N THR A 11 1.59 10.41 -2.65
CA THR A 11 0.68 11.25 -3.43
C THR A 11 1.06 11.21 -4.90
N ASP A 12 0.22 11.77 -5.76
CA ASP A 12 0.54 11.93 -7.17
C ASP A 12 1.87 12.69 -7.36
N ALA A 13 2.15 13.64 -6.46
CA ALA A 13 3.34 14.48 -6.56
C ALA A 13 4.63 13.74 -6.18
N ASN A 14 4.58 12.83 -5.21
CA ASN A 14 5.80 12.18 -4.70
C ASN A 14 5.95 10.71 -5.07
N PHE A 15 4.97 10.14 -5.81
CA PHE A 15 4.99 8.72 -6.13
C PHE A 15 6.31 8.28 -6.76
N ASP A 16 6.72 8.96 -7.81
CA ASP A 16 7.92 8.57 -8.55
C ASP A 16 9.17 8.65 -7.67
N SER A 17 9.29 9.71 -6.86
CA SER A 17 10.47 9.86 -6.01
C SER A 17 10.51 8.83 -4.88
N VAL A 18 9.37 8.49 -4.28
CA VAL A 18 9.31 7.47 -3.23
C VAL A 18 9.69 6.09 -3.78
N VAL A 19 9.11 5.73 -4.92
CA VAL A 19 9.33 4.41 -5.52
C VAL A 19 10.75 4.30 -6.06
N ALA A 20 11.26 5.34 -6.72
CA ALA A 20 12.61 5.34 -7.29
C ALA A 20 13.71 5.36 -6.23
N ALA A 21 13.45 5.99 -5.08
CA ALA A 21 14.43 6.10 -4.00
C ALA A 21 14.55 4.82 -3.16
N SER A 22 13.62 3.88 -3.33
CA SER A 22 13.57 2.71 -2.46
C SER A 22 14.48 1.59 -2.95
N ASP A 23 15.38 1.14 -2.07
CA ASP A 23 16.20 -0.06 -2.29
C ASP A 23 15.41 -1.33 -2.02
N LYS A 24 14.29 -1.21 -1.32
CA LYS A 24 13.42 -2.32 -0.95
C LYS A 24 12.15 -2.28 -1.78
N PRO A 25 11.47 -3.42 -1.94
CA PRO A 25 10.14 -3.37 -2.54
C PRO A 25 9.22 -2.46 -1.75
N VAL A 26 8.31 -1.79 -2.44
CA VAL A 26 7.31 -0.90 -1.83
C VAL A 26 5.97 -1.60 -1.86
N LEU A 27 5.35 -1.76 -0.68
CA LEU A 27 3.98 -2.23 -0.58
C LEU A 27 3.09 -0.99 -0.41
N LEU A 28 2.37 -0.66 -1.48
CA LEU A 28 1.50 0.52 -1.52
C LEU A 28 0.06 0.12 -1.28
N ALA A 29 -0.55 0.70 -0.26
CA ALA A 29 -1.98 0.55 0.01
C ALA A 29 -2.72 1.76 -0.55
N ILE A 30 -3.72 1.51 -1.38
CA ILE A 30 -4.59 2.55 -1.94
C ILE A 30 -5.96 2.36 -1.34
N GLY A 31 -6.41 3.34 -0.57
CA GLY A 31 -7.68 3.22 0.14
C GLY A 31 -8.23 4.56 0.58
N ALA A 32 -9.23 4.52 1.45
CA ALA A 32 -9.87 5.73 1.97
C ALA A 32 -10.35 5.50 3.40
N GLN A 33 -10.45 6.57 4.18
CA GLN A 33 -10.90 6.49 5.56
C GLN A 33 -12.36 6.08 5.69
N TRP A 34 -13.18 6.40 4.67
CA TRP A 34 -14.61 6.06 4.66
C TRP A 34 -14.86 4.59 4.29
N CYS A 35 -13.88 3.89 3.80
CA CYS A 35 -14.02 2.53 3.30
C CYS A 35 -13.94 1.52 4.46
N PRO A 36 -15.01 0.75 4.75
CA PRO A 36 -15.00 -0.21 5.86
C PRO A 36 -13.93 -1.31 5.70
N ASP A 37 -13.77 -1.83 4.48
CA ASP A 37 -12.75 -2.86 4.23
C ASP A 37 -11.33 -2.32 4.43
N CYS A 38 -11.10 -1.06 4.06
CA CYS A 38 -9.81 -0.40 4.30
C CYS A 38 -9.54 -0.28 5.81
N ARG A 39 -10.53 0.17 6.57
CA ARG A 39 -10.40 0.34 8.02
C ARG A 39 -10.19 -0.98 8.75
N ARG A 40 -10.81 -2.04 8.26
CA ARG A 40 -10.65 -3.38 8.85
C ARG A 40 -9.22 -3.86 8.77
N LEU A 41 -8.53 -3.56 7.68
CA LEU A 41 -7.15 -4.01 7.45
C LEU A 41 -6.10 -3.05 7.99
N GLN A 42 -6.47 -1.82 8.31
CA GLN A 42 -5.51 -0.80 8.73
C GLN A 42 -4.67 -1.19 9.96
N PRO A 43 -5.25 -1.73 11.05
CA PRO A 43 -4.42 -2.13 12.19
C PRO A 43 -3.38 -3.17 11.84
N LEU A 44 -3.74 -4.14 11.00
CA LEU A 44 -2.83 -5.18 10.57
C LEU A 44 -1.75 -4.61 9.63
N PHE A 45 -2.14 -3.70 8.73
CA PHE A 45 -1.19 -3.01 7.86
C PHE A 45 -0.14 -2.26 8.68
N MET A 46 -0.58 -1.54 9.72
CA MET A 46 0.31 -0.81 10.61
C MET A 46 1.25 -1.74 11.38
N GLN A 47 0.73 -2.89 11.82
CA GLN A 47 1.55 -3.88 12.53
C GLN A 47 2.63 -4.47 11.60
N PHE A 48 2.26 -4.81 10.37
CA PHE A 48 3.22 -5.33 9.39
C PHE A 48 4.26 -4.27 9.01
N ALA A 49 3.85 -3.01 8.92
CA ALA A 49 4.79 -1.92 8.63
C ALA A 49 5.89 -1.83 9.67
N LYS A 50 5.56 -2.13 10.92
CA LYS A 50 6.54 -2.18 12.01
C LYS A 50 7.36 -3.47 11.95
N ASP A 51 6.70 -4.61 11.76
CA ASP A 51 7.36 -5.91 11.83
C ASP A 51 8.32 -6.16 10.66
N TYR A 52 8.00 -5.62 9.48
CA TYR A 52 8.75 -5.87 8.25
C TYR A 52 9.42 -4.63 7.69
N GLU A 53 9.68 -3.63 8.51
CA GLU A 53 10.29 -2.37 8.05
C GLU A 53 11.67 -2.56 7.42
N ASP A 54 12.36 -3.64 7.78
CA ASP A 54 13.67 -3.98 7.21
C ASP A 54 13.57 -4.67 5.85
N LYS A 55 12.38 -5.13 5.46
CA LYS A 55 12.18 -5.90 4.23
C LYS A 55 11.36 -5.18 3.17
N LEU A 56 10.41 -4.34 3.59
CA LEU A 56 9.50 -3.62 2.70
C LEU A 56 9.39 -2.17 3.16
N VAL A 57 9.22 -1.28 2.18
CA VAL A 57 8.73 0.07 2.46
C VAL A 57 7.21 0.01 2.41
N PHE A 58 6.55 0.31 3.52
CA PHE A 58 5.10 0.38 3.57
C PHE A 58 4.65 1.80 3.25
N ALA A 59 3.78 1.92 2.27
CA ALA A 59 3.29 3.20 1.78
C ALA A 59 1.76 3.20 1.70
N SER A 60 1.17 4.36 1.87
CA SER A 60 -0.28 4.53 1.84
C SER A 60 -0.65 5.72 0.97
N CYS A 61 -1.73 5.58 0.20
CA CYS A 61 -2.23 6.60 -0.70
C CYS A 61 -3.72 6.79 -0.49
N ASP A 62 -4.14 8.04 -0.36
CA ASP A 62 -5.56 8.38 -0.28
C ASP A 62 -6.16 8.38 -1.68
N PHE A 63 -7.05 7.43 -1.92
CA PHE A 63 -7.72 7.23 -3.20
C PHE A 63 -8.45 8.47 -3.71
N ASP A 64 -9.09 9.23 -2.82
CA ASP A 64 -9.94 10.36 -3.21
C ASP A 64 -9.15 11.57 -3.71
N ASN A 65 -7.91 11.74 -3.24
CA ASN A 65 -7.11 12.92 -3.51
C ASN A 65 -5.97 12.69 -4.48
N ASN A 66 -5.85 11.49 -5.05
CA ASN A 66 -4.74 11.13 -5.92
C ASN A 66 -5.22 10.46 -7.21
N PRO A 67 -5.88 11.23 -8.10
CA PRO A 67 -6.43 10.66 -9.34
C PRO A 67 -5.37 10.09 -10.29
N GLY A 68 -4.14 10.60 -10.23
CA GLY A 68 -3.05 10.08 -11.05
C GLY A 68 -2.68 8.65 -10.66
N ILE A 69 -2.59 8.38 -9.37
CA ILE A 69 -2.30 7.02 -8.87
C ILE A 69 -3.48 6.10 -9.17
N LYS A 70 -4.69 6.59 -8.96
CA LYS A 70 -5.90 5.84 -9.29
C LYS A 70 -5.90 5.39 -10.76
N GLU A 71 -5.57 6.29 -11.66
CA GLU A 71 -5.52 6.00 -13.09
C GLU A 71 -4.35 5.07 -13.43
N LYS A 72 -3.19 5.32 -12.86
CA LYS A 72 -1.98 4.54 -13.11
C LYS A 72 -2.18 3.04 -12.84
N PHE A 73 -2.89 2.71 -11.77
CA PHE A 73 -3.15 1.32 -11.37
C PHE A 73 -4.56 0.84 -11.71
N ASP A 74 -5.32 1.65 -12.45
CA ASP A 74 -6.71 1.33 -12.85
C ASP A 74 -7.54 0.91 -11.62
N VAL A 75 -7.48 1.70 -10.55
CA VAL A 75 -8.16 1.37 -9.31
C VAL A 75 -9.63 1.69 -9.43
N ARG A 76 -10.47 0.66 -9.36
CA ARG A 76 -11.94 0.77 -9.45
C ARG A 76 -12.63 0.44 -8.14
N HIS A 77 -12.00 -0.39 -7.33
CA HIS A 77 -12.49 -0.81 -6.02
C HIS A 77 -11.35 -0.72 -5.01
N ILE A 78 -11.63 -0.37 -3.79
CA ILE A 78 -10.64 -0.25 -2.72
C ILE A 78 -11.00 -1.17 -1.56
N PRO A 79 -10.02 -1.62 -0.76
CA PRO A 79 -8.58 -1.30 -0.87
C PRO A 79 -7.89 -2.07 -1.99
N VAL A 80 -6.83 -1.48 -2.53
CA VAL A 80 -5.92 -2.16 -3.46
C VAL A 80 -4.52 -2.10 -2.86
N PHE A 81 -3.82 -3.24 -2.88
CA PHE A 81 -2.43 -3.32 -2.42
C PHE A 81 -1.57 -3.72 -3.60
N VAL A 82 -0.47 -3.00 -3.80
CA VAL A 82 0.44 -3.21 -4.91
C VAL A 82 1.85 -3.32 -4.36
N VAL A 83 2.57 -4.36 -4.77
CA VAL A 83 4.00 -4.47 -4.48
C VAL A 83 4.78 -4.02 -5.70
N LEU A 84 5.63 -3.03 -5.51
CA LEU A 84 6.46 -2.44 -6.56
C LEU A 84 7.92 -2.72 -6.27
N LYS A 85 8.64 -3.17 -7.28
CA LYS A 85 10.07 -3.40 -7.18
C LYS A 85 10.74 -2.60 -8.28
N GLN A 86 11.54 -1.60 -7.87
CA GLN A 86 12.20 -0.68 -8.80
C GLN A 86 11.22 -0.04 -9.79
N GLY A 87 10.05 0.35 -9.29
CA GLY A 87 9.01 0.98 -10.08
C GLY A 87 8.09 0.05 -10.85
N ASN A 88 8.36 -1.25 -10.83
CA ASN A 88 7.56 -2.24 -11.56
C ASN A 88 6.63 -3.00 -10.62
N VAL A 89 5.39 -3.19 -11.04
CA VAL A 89 4.41 -3.99 -10.28
C VAL A 89 4.81 -5.45 -10.36
N VAL A 90 5.06 -6.07 -9.19
CA VAL A 90 5.38 -7.49 -9.13
C VAL A 90 4.22 -8.33 -8.59
N SER A 91 3.32 -7.74 -7.82
CA SER A 91 2.10 -8.40 -7.36
C SER A 91 1.07 -7.37 -6.96
N SER A 92 -0.21 -7.78 -6.94
CA SER A 92 -1.30 -6.91 -6.50
C SER A 92 -2.40 -7.72 -5.86
N LEU A 93 -3.15 -7.08 -4.96
CA LEU A 93 -4.30 -7.67 -4.29
C LEU A 93 -5.43 -6.65 -4.35
N ILE A 94 -6.54 -7.04 -4.97
CA ILE A 94 -7.66 -6.14 -5.24
C ILE A 94 -8.83 -6.48 -4.33
N GLU A 95 -9.27 -5.48 -3.55
CA GLU A 95 -10.47 -5.53 -2.73
C GLU A 95 -10.60 -6.80 -1.87
N PRO A 96 -9.57 -7.13 -1.05
CA PRO A 96 -9.71 -8.28 -0.15
C PRO A 96 -10.84 -8.03 0.85
N LYS A 97 -11.65 -9.06 1.08
CA LYS A 97 -12.82 -8.97 1.98
C LYS A 97 -12.54 -9.48 3.38
N SER A 98 -11.36 -10.05 3.60
CA SER A 98 -10.98 -10.60 4.90
C SER A 98 -9.50 -10.44 5.14
N ILE A 99 -9.07 -10.76 6.35
CA ILE A 99 -7.67 -10.62 6.78
C ILE A 99 -6.76 -11.65 6.11
N ALA A 100 -7.24 -12.88 5.93
CA ALA A 100 -6.41 -13.99 5.46
C ALA A 100 -5.70 -13.74 4.12
N PRO A 101 -6.40 -13.32 3.05
CA PRO A 101 -5.71 -13.05 1.79
C PRO A 101 -4.72 -11.89 1.88
N PHE A 102 -5.01 -10.89 2.70
CA PHE A 102 -4.07 -9.79 2.90
C PHE A 102 -2.82 -10.24 3.63
N LYS A 103 -2.97 -11.03 4.69
CA LYS A 103 -1.84 -11.57 5.45
C LYS A 103 -0.94 -12.43 4.55
N GLU A 104 -1.54 -13.31 3.76
CA GLU A 104 -0.81 -14.14 2.81
C GLU A 104 -0.05 -13.31 1.78
N PHE A 105 -0.69 -12.26 1.28
CA PHE A 105 -0.08 -11.34 0.30
C PHE A 105 1.19 -10.69 0.87
N VAL A 106 1.13 -10.20 2.11
CA VAL A 106 2.29 -9.60 2.76
C VAL A 106 3.38 -10.63 3.02
N GLU A 107 3.00 -11.82 3.49
CA GLU A 107 3.96 -12.88 3.78
C GLU A 107 4.73 -13.30 2.52
N GLN A 108 4.06 -13.36 1.39
CA GLN A 108 4.71 -13.66 0.11
C GLN A 108 5.65 -12.54 -0.32
N ALA A 109 5.29 -11.29 -0.05
CA ALA A 109 6.12 -10.15 -0.43
C ALA A 109 7.45 -10.09 0.35
N VAL A 110 7.47 -10.61 1.57
CA VAL A 110 8.68 -10.63 2.42
C VAL A 110 9.47 -11.93 2.33
N ALA A 111 8.93 -12.93 1.66
CA ALA A 111 9.58 -14.24 1.53
C ALA A 111 10.86 -14.18 0.69
#